data_d5f4ccfb368c694bc68bc9d4950612da
#
_entry.id   d5f4ccfb368c694bc68bc9d4950612da
#
_cell.length_a   1.000
_cell.length_b   1.000
_cell.length_c   1.000
_cell.angle_alpha   90.00
_cell.angle_beta   90.00
_cell.angle_gamma   90.00
#
_symmetry.space_group_name_H-M   'P 1'
#
loop_
_entity.id
_entity.type
_entity.pdbx_description
1 polymer ?
#
loop_
_entity_poly.entity_id
_entity_poly.type
_entity_poly.pdbx_seq_one_letter_code
_entity_poly.pdbx_strand_id
1 'polypeptide(L)'
;MKRPLGSQFARALLCVTALGLLPYSGLSAAPDYAMRSDKAVTSMMLDIAAAGDHLVAVGERGHILYSDDNGETWAQAEVPTSAMLTRVFFISPELGWAVGHDGNVLVSRNGGVNWELQRDGVGAQAQTNEERAGRAKVTLKQLRAEIANAPEEEKAVLEEALEEAEHALEKARELLDEPVFAPPLMDVWFANEEQGWASGAYGTLLHTSNSGRHWDDWSHKVDNPEELHLNGLAAAPDGTLYLASEWGTVFRSRSNGESWQALETGYEGSFFGVLFDPVSSSVFAYGLRGTVYRSRDGGETWEALQSRAPASLLGGLSTDNGTLIFVGQGGMATISQDHGDSFTLLPQPSRAGIHGIAPMVDGRYMVTGDGGSRVLVTGTAAGSGPVPANREAAQ
;
A
#
# COMPACT_ATOMS: atom_id res chain seq x y z
N MET A 1 -1.34 16.93 -85.50
CA MET A 1 -0.22 17.89 -85.56
C MET A 1 0.01 18.46 -84.15
N LYS A 2 1.27 18.49 -83.72
CA LYS A 2 1.84 19.09 -82.49
C LYS A 2 1.55 18.40 -81.17
N ARG A 3 2.54 17.64 -80.69
CA ARG A 3 2.80 17.29 -79.29
C ARG A 3 3.33 18.51 -78.51
N PRO A 4 3.14 18.63 -77.23
CA PRO A 4 4.18 19.24 -76.41
C PRO A 4 4.71 18.30 -75.34
N LEU A 5 5.94 18.60 -75.03
CA LEU A 5 6.96 18.09 -74.20
C LEU A 5 6.51 17.74 -72.76
N GLY A 6 7.13 16.66 -72.26
CA GLY A 6 7.10 16.30 -70.89
C GLY A 6 7.95 17.13 -69.95
N SER A 7 7.56 17.28 -68.74
CA SER A 7 8.39 17.69 -67.60
C SER A 7 8.58 16.51 -66.61
N GLN A 8 9.80 16.02 -66.53
CA GLN A 8 10.25 15.07 -65.58
C GLN A 8 10.42 15.79 -64.24
N PHE A 9 9.58 15.46 -63.24
CA PHE A 9 9.88 15.80 -61.86
C PHE A 9 10.69 14.67 -61.24
N ALA A 10 11.94 14.98 -60.92
CA ALA A 10 12.84 14.14 -60.13
C ALA A 10 12.29 13.98 -58.71
N ARG A 11 11.97 12.76 -58.33
CA ARG A 11 11.70 12.39 -56.93
C ARG A 11 13.03 12.30 -56.17
N ALA A 12 13.31 13.29 -55.35
CA ALA A 12 14.36 13.19 -54.35
C ALA A 12 13.90 12.24 -53.26
N LEU A 13 14.57 11.09 -53.15
CA LEU A 13 14.40 10.09 -52.11
C LEU A 13 15.11 10.60 -50.85
N LEU A 14 14.38 11.16 -49.90
CA LEU A 14 14.92 11.49 -48.57
C LEU A 14 15.09 10.18 -47.80
N CYS A 15 16.33 9.71 -47.68
CA CYS A 15 16.70 8.69 -46.68
C CYS A 15 16.64 9.33 -45.29
N VAL A 16 15.54 9.10 -44.57
CA VAL A 16 15.50 9.33 -43.12
C VAL A 16 16.25 8.18 -42.47
N THR A 17 17.51 8.42 -42.10
CA THR A 17 18.24 7.55 -41.19
C THR A 17 17.56 7.61 -39.82
N ALA A 18 16.82 6.58 -39.47
CA ALA A 18 16.36 6.37 -38.11
C ALA A 18 17.60 6.16 -37.19
N LEU A 19 17.99 7.23 -36.51
CA LEU A 19 18.86 7.07 -35.33
C LEU A 19 18.03 6.28 -34.31
N GLY A 20 18.37 5.00 -34.15
CA GLY A 20 17.86 4.18 -33.08
C GLY A 20 18.29 4.81 -31.75
N LEU A 21 17.32 5.29 -30.99
CA LEU A 21 17.46 5.54 -29.57
C LEU A 21 17.78 4.20 -28.93
N LEU A 22 19.06 3.97 -28.63
CA LEU A 22 19.47 2.90 -27.71
C LEU A 22 18.79 3.20 -26.37
N PRO A 23 18.13 2.24 -25.74
CA PRO A 23 17.62 2.45 -24.38
C PRO A 23 18.84 2.78 -23.52
N TYR A 24 18.78 3.89 -22.82
CA TYR A 24 19.74 4.28 -21.81
C TYR A 24 19.62 3.24 -20.69
N SER A 25 20.52 2.27 -20.70
CA SER A 25 20.69 1.35 -19.59
C SER A 25 21.34 2.15 -18.47
N GLY A 26 20.52 2.85 -17.67
CA GLY A 26 20.96 3.36 -16.39
C GLY A 26 21.56 2.19 -15.63
N LEU A 27 22.78 2.34 -15.13
CA LEU A 27 23.37 1.40 -14.18
C LEU A 27 22.44 1.38 -12.96
N SER A 28 21.49 0.43 -12.95
CA SER A 28 20.75 0.12 -11.72
C SER A 28 21.80 -0.28 -10.70
N ALA A 29 21.85 0.41 -9.57
CA ALA A 29 22.65 -0.04 -8.44
C ALA A 29 22.23 -1.48 -8.15
N ALA A 30 23.21 -2.32 -7.78
CA ALA A 30 22.89 -3.69 -7.38
C ALA A 30 21.83 -3.65 -6.26
N PRO A 31 20.80 -4.53 -6.28
CA PRO A 31 19.79 -4.55 -5.24
C PRO A 31 20.44 -4.65 -3.86
N ASP A 32 19.97 -3.81 -2.94
CA ASP A 32 20.39 -3.86 -1.53
C ASP A 32 19.57 -4.94 -0.83
N TYR A 33 20.03 -6.18 -0.94
CA TYR A 33 19.28 -7.33 -0.41
C TYR A 33 19.11 -7.27 1.11
N ALA A 34 17.95 -7.71 1.59
CA ALA A 34 17.69 -7.93 3.01
C ALA A 34 18.77 -8.86 3.61
N MET A 35 19.38 -8.41 4.70
CA MET A 35 20.43 -9.20 5.36
C MET A 35 19.83 -10.47 5.98
N ARG A 36 20.38 -11.63 5.65
CA ARG A 36 20.03 -12.89 6.33
C ARG A 36 20.50 -12.88 7.77
N SER A 37 19.60 -13.23 8.70
CA SER A 37 19.89 -13.22 10.13
C SER A 37 19.03 -14.22 10.88
N ASP A 38 19.64 -15.00 11.77
CA ASP A 38 18.90 -15.87 12.69
C ASP A 38 17.96 -15.08 13.63
N LYS A 39 18.19 -13.77 13.76
CA LYS A 39 17.33 -12.88 14.54
C LYS A 39 16.12 -12.37 13.78
N ALA A 40 16.01 -12.60 12.47
CA ALA A 40 14.90 -12.16 11.67
C ALA A 40 13.55 -12.65 12.22
N VAL A 41 13.51 -13.87 12.75
CA VAL A 41 12.31 -14.48 13.34
C VAL A 41 11.78 -13.78 14.60
N THR A 42 12.61 -12.96 15.25
CA THR A 42 12.26 -12.15 16.44
C THR A 42 12.28 -10.66 16.17
N SER A 43 12.54 -10.25 14.94
CA SER A 43 12.50 -8.83 14.54
C SER A 43 11.06 -8.32 14.44
N MET A 44 10.91 -7.00 14.31
CA MET A 44 9.62 -6.39 14.17
C MET A 44 9.02 -6.74 12.81
N MET A 45 7.88 -7.43 12.85
CA MET A 45 7.08 -7.76 11.67
C MET A 45 5.82 -6.92 11.66
N LEU A 46 5.53 -6.28 10.51
CA LEU A 46 4.46 -5.30 10.39
C LEU A 46 3.16 -5.89 9.85
N ASP A 47 3.24 -6.93 9.05
CA ASP A 47 2.06 -7.58 8.51
C ASP A 47 2.28 -9.08 8.26
N ILE A 48 1.18 -9.81 8.10
CA ILE A 48 1.17 -11.23 7.81
C ILE A 48 -0.05 -11.59 6.95
N ALA A 49 0.16 -12.45 5.96
CA ALA A 49 -0.89 -13.01 5.14
C ALA A 49 -0.80 -14.53 5.07
N ALA A 50 -1.95 -15.17 4.84
CA ALA A 50 -2.01 -16.57 4.44
C ALA A 50 -1.91 -16.67 2.91
N ALA A 51 -1.03 -17.57 2.42
CA ALA A 51 -0.86 -17.93 1.04
C ALA A 51 -1.18 -19.42 0.87
N GLY A 52 -2.48 -19.77 0.82
CA GLY A 52 -2.92 -21.13 0.97
C GLY A 52 -2.56 -21.71 2.35
N ASP A 53 -1.75 -22.77 2.36
CA ASP A 53 -1.27 -23.38 3.62
C ASP A 53 -0.02 -22.70 4.19
N HIS A 54 0.59 -21.77 3.42
CA HIS A 54 1.74 -21.00 3.88
C HIS A 54 1.31 -19.77 4.68
N LEU A 55 2.16 -19.34 5.60
CA LEU A 55 2.09 -18.03 6.25
C LEU A 55 3.28 -17.19 5.80
N VAL A 56 3.05 -15.94 5.43
CA VAL A 56 4.09 -15.01 4.99
C VAL A 56 4.00 -13.74 5.80
N ALA A 57 5.09 -13.37 6.49
CA ALA A 57 5.19 -12.16 7.30
C ALA A 57 6.26 -11.22 6.75
N VAL A 58 5.99 -9.91 6.79
CA VAL A 58 6.87 -8.84 6.30
C VAL A 58 7.16 -7.82 7.40
N GLY A 59 8.34 -7.17 7.36
CA GLY A 59 8.68 -6.22 8.40
C GLY A 59 9.94 -5.40 8.15
N GLU A 60 10.62 -5.05 9.24
CA GLU A 60 11.80 -4.20 9.23
C GLU A 60 12.93 -4.79 8.39
N ARG A 61 13.79 -3.91 7.83
CA ARG A 61 15.01 -4.27 7.09
C ARG A 61 14.79 -5.18 5.88
N GLY A 62 13.62 -5.10 5.26
CA GLY A 62 13.23 -5.94 4.13
C GLY A 62 13.00 -7.40 4.51
N HIS A 63 12.90 -7.73 5.80
CA HIS A 63 12.68 -9.12 6.21
C HIS A 63 11.32 -9.61 5.72
N ILE A 64 11.35 -10.73 5.00
CA ILE A 64 10.18 -11.56 4.71
C ILE A 64 10.47 -12.94 5.29
N LEU A 65 9.54 -13.41 6.10
CA LEU A 65 9.58 -14.75 6.68
C LEU A 65 8.41 -15.56 6.13
N TYR A 66 8.62 -16.83 5.84
CA TYR A 66 7.55 -17.75 5.47
C TYR A 66 7.59 -19.02 6.32
N SER A 67 6.44 -19.65 6.48
CA SER A 67 6.25 -20.90 7.21
C SER A 67 5.39 -21.86 6.41
N ASP A 68 5.83 -23.11 6.30
CA ASP A 68 5.15 -24.19 5.59
C ASP A 68 4.48 -25.18 6.54
N ASP A 69 4.60 -24.94 7.85
CA ASP A 69 4.16 -25.84 8.93
C ASP A 69 3.20 -25.14 9.90
N ASN A 70 2.37 -24.23 9.36
CA ASN A 70 1.35 -23.51 10.13
C ASN A 70 1.95 -22.65 11.28
N GLY A 71 3.14 -22.06 11.05
CA GLY A 71 3.80 -21.14 11.95
C GLY A 71 4.65 -21.78 13.05
N GLU A 72 4.90 -23.10 12.99
CA GLU A 72 5.79 -23.78 13.94
C GLU A 72 7.26 -23.41 13.70
N THR A 73 7.68 -23.36 12.43
CA THR A 73 9.00 -22.89 12.03
C THR A 73 8.92 -21.82 10.94
N TRP A 74 9.94 -20.97 10.89
CA TRP A 74 10.01 -19.85 9.96
C TRP A 74 11.34 -19.85 9.22
N ALA A 75 11.29 -19.64 7.91
CA ALA A 75 12.45 -19.41 7.07
C ALA A 75 12.44 -17.97 6.54
N GLN A 76 13.64 -17.40 6.37
CA GLN A 76 13.78 -16.07 5.77
C GLN A 76 13.94 -16.20 4.25
N ALA A 77 13.07 -15.49 3.51
CA ALA A 77 13.13 -15.37 2.06
C ALA A 77 14.34 -14.55 1.60
N GLU A 78 14.70 -14.69 0.33
CA GLU A 78 15.63 -13.78 -0.34
C GLU A 78 14.84 -12.61 -0.93
N VAL A 79 15.16 -11.38 -0.47
CA VAL A 79 14.39 -10.18 -0.76
C VAL A 79 15.30 -9.10 -1.32
N PRO A 80 15.06 -8.57 -2.55
CA PRO A 80 15.92 -7.60 -3.23
C PRO A 80 15.70 -6.15 -2.76
N THR A 81 15.52 -5.97 -1.46
CA THR A 81 15.52 -4.65 -0.79
C THR A 81 15.79 -4.81 0.70
N SER A 82 16.46 -3.82 1.32
CA SER A 82 16.59 -3.69 2.77
C SER A 82 15.59 -2.68 3.36
N ALA A 83 14.75 -2.06 2.54
CA ALA A 83 13.72 -1.13 2.99
C ALA A 83 12.65 -1.86 3.82
N MET A 84 12.09 -1.18 4.82
CA MET A 84 11.00 -1.71 5.64
C MET A 84 9.79 -2.02 4.77
N LEU A 85 9.20 -3.22 4.95
CA LEU A 85 7.98 -3.65 4.28
C LEU A 85 6.81 -3.52 5.25
N THR A 86 5.73 -2.89 4.79
CA THR A 86 4.58 -2.49 5.62
C THR A 86 3.39 -3.41 5.48
N ARG A 87 3.22 -4.01 4.28
CA ARG A 87 2.06 -4.84 3.97
C ARG A 87 2.40 -5.98 3.02
N VAL A 88 1.67 -7.10 3.16
CA VAL A 88 1.72 -8.25 2.26
C VAL A 88 0.31 -8.73 1.93
N PHE A 89 0.07 -9.05 0.66
CA PHE A 89 -1.21 -9.53 0.16
C PHE A 89 -1.00 -10.71 -0.79
N PHE A 90 -1.82 -11.74 -0.67
CA PHE A 90 -1.85 -12.88 -1.58
C PHE A 90 -3.23 -13.03 -2.20
N ILE A 91 -3.28 -13.15 -3.52
CA ILE A 91 -4.53 -13.42 -4.26
C ILE A 91 -4.72 -14.91 -4.54
N SER A 92 -3.64 -15.67 -4.52
CA SER A 92 -3.64 -17.14 -4.62
C SER A 92 -2.54 -17.70 -3.73
N PRO A 93 -2.48 -19.04 -3.52
CA PRO A 93 -1.39 -19.65 -2.77
C PRO A 93 0.01 -19.31 -3.29
N GLU A 94 0.15 -19.04 -4.59
CA GLU A 94 1.44 -18.79 -5.24
C GLU A 94 1.73 -17.32 -5.45
N LEU A 95 0.68 -16.50 -5.77
CA LEU A 95 0.84 -15.12 -6.25
C LEU A 95 0.49 -14.11 -5.18
N GLY A 96 1.47 -13.28 -4.81
CA GLY A 96 1.29 -12.20 -3.85
C GLY A 96 2.25 -11.06 -4.05
N TRP A 97 1.96 -9.94 -3.38
CA TRP A 97 2.74 -8.70 -3.41
C TRP A 97 3.05 -8.22 -2.00
N ALA A 98 4.20 -7.55 -1.88
CA ALA A 98 4.58 -6.82 -0.67
C ALA A 98 4.97 -5.39 -1.03
N VAL A 99 4.61 -4.45 -0.18
CA VAL A 99 4.90 -3.02 -0.36
C VAL A 99 5.55 -2.44 0.88
N GLY A 100 6.17 -1.26 0.74
CA GLY A 100 6.76 -0.62 1.91
C GLY A 100 7.43 0.71 1.63
N HIS A 101 8.46 0.98 2.42
CA HIS A 101 9.26 2.19 2.32
C HIS A 101 9.95 2.31 0.97
N ASP A 102 10.38 3.52 0.66
CA ASP A 102 10.97 3.88 -0.64
C ASP A 102 10.03 3.62 -1.84
N GLY A 103 8.72 3.49 -1.57
CA GLY A 103 7.72 3.23 -2.60
C GLY A 103 7.91 1.91 -3.35
N ASN A 104 8.59 0.95 -2.72
CA ASN A 104 8.89 -0.35 -3.32
C ASN A 104 7.64 -1.24 -3.41
N VAL A 105 7.55 -1.98 -4.52
CA VAL A 105 6.59 -3.06 -4.71
C VAL A 105 7.34 -4.31 -5.12
N LEU A 106 7.12 -5.40 -4.39
CA LEU A 106 7.67 -6.72 -4.67
C LEU A 106 6.57 -7.69 -5.06
N VAL A 107 6.92 -8.72 -5.83
CA VAL A 107 6.02 -9.82 -6.18
C VAL A 107 6.64 -11.16 -5.83
N SER A 108 5.84 -12.07 -5.32
CA SER A 108 6.17 -13.50 -5.22
C SER A 108 5.22 -14.29 -6.12
N ARG A 109 5.75 -15.35 -6.75
CA ARG A 109 5.00 -16.28 -7.61
C ARG A 109 5.10 -17.73 -7.11
N ASN A 110 5.54 -17.92 -5.88
CA ASN A 110 5.76 -19.21 -5.25
C ASN A 110 5.49 -19.21 -3.75
N GLY A 111 4.41 -18.55 -3.34
CA GLY A 111 3.94 -18.57 -1.96
C GLY A 111 4.82 -17.82 -0.96
N GLY A 112 5.58 -16.81 -1.41
CA GLY A 112 6.42 -15.96 -0.54
C GLY A 112 7.84 -16.48 -0.32
N VAL A 113 8.24 -17.59 -0.96
CA VAL A 113 9.59 -18.15 -0.82
C VAL A 113 10.64 -17.29 -1.52
N ASN A 114 10.32 -16.75 -2.71
CA ASN A 114 11.19 -15.83 -3.46
C ASN A 114 10.42 -14.59 -3.87
N TRP A 115 11.13 -13.46 -3.93
CA TRP A 115 10.58 -12.15 -4.24
C TRP A 115 11.38 -11.45 -5.32
N GLU A 116 10.67 -10.74 -6.20
CA GLU A 116 11.22 -9.90 -7.25
C GLU A 116 10.77 -8.45 -7.04
N LEU A 117 11.67 -7.49 -7.21
CA LEU A 117 11.34 -6.07 -7.16
C LEU A 117 10.64 -5.69 -8.47
N GLN A 118 9.35 -5.36 -8.41
CA GLN A 118 8.56 -4.89 -9.56
C GLN A 118 8.64 -3.39 -9.76
N ARG A 119 8.70 -2.65 -8.66
CA ARG A 119 8.83 -1.19 -8.68
C ARG A 119 9.91 -0.78 -7.68
N ASP A 120 10.94 -0.15 -8.17
CA ASP A 120 11.83 0.71 -7.40
C ASP A 120 11.19 2.10 -7.31
N GLY A 121 10.66 2.43 -6.14
CA GLY A 121 9.93 3.68 -5.96
C GLY A 121 10.82 4.91 -6.06
N VAL A 122 12.07 4.82 -5.61
CA VAL A 122 13.05 5.92 -5.73
C VAL A 122 13.37 6.17 -7.19
N GLY A 123 13.67 5.12 -7.96
CA GLY A 123 13.92 5.23 -9.39
C GLY A 123 12.71 5.78 -10.16
N ALA A 124 11.51 5.29 -9.85
CA ALA A 124 10.26 5.78 -10.45
C ALA A 124 9.98 7.25 -10.12
N GLN A 125 10.26 7.69 -8.88
CA GLN A 125 10.10 9.09 -8.49
C GLN A 125 11.14 9.99 -9.16
N ALA A 126 12.39 9.54 -9.28
CA ALA A 126 13.43 10.26 -10.02
C ALA A 126 13.00 10.51 -11.47
N GLN A 127 12.52 9.48 -12.15
CA GLN A 127 12.00 9.60 -13.51
C GLN A 127 10.81 10.58 -13.57
N THR A 128 9.88 10.50 -12.64
CA THR A 128 8.74 11.43 -12.55
C THR A 128 9.19 12.88 -12.39
N ASN A 129 10.21 13.14 -11.57
CA ASN A 129 10.78 14.48 -11.39
C ASN A 129 11.42 15.00 -12.69
N GLU A 130 12.19 14.16 -13.41
CA GLU A 130 12.76 14.51 -14.72
C GLU A 130 11.69 14.85 -15.76
N GLU A 131 10.65 14.02 -15.86
CA GLU A 131 9.53 14.25 -16.77
C GLU A 131 8.76 15.54 -16.44
N ARG A 132 8.55 15.83 -15.14
CA ARG A 132 7.90 17.07 -14.66
C ARG A 132 8.71 18.29 -15.09
N ALA A 133 10.03 18.28 -14.87
CA ALA A 133 10.91 19.36 -15.31
C ALA A 133 10.93 19.51 -16.84
N GLY A 134 10.89 18.39 -17.56
CA GLY A 134 10.76 18.39 -19.02
C GLY A 134 9.47 19.04 -19.51
N ARG A 135 8.33 18.66 -18.97
CA ARG A 135 7.02 19.24 -19.29
C ARG A 135 6.97 20.74 -18.99
N ALA A 136 7.43 21.16 -17.81
CA ALA A 136 7.46 22.57 -17.43
C ALA A 136 8.28 23.43 -18.43
N LYS A 137 9.43 22.93 -18.89
CA LYS A 137 10.24 23.60 -19.94
C LYS A 137 9.48 23.75 -21.26
N VAL A 138 8.74 22.72 -21.68
CA VAL A 138 7.94 22.72 -22.90
C VAL A 138 6.80 23.75 -22.80
N THR A 139 6.05 23.73 -21.69
CA THR A 139 4.96 24.69 -21.41
C THR A 139 5.45 26.13 -21.43
N LEU A 140 6.57 26.41 -20.77
CA LEU A 140 7.20 27.73 -20.79
C LEU A 140 7.55 28.23 -22.21
N LYS A 141 8.13 27.34 -23.00
CA LYS A 141 8.48 27.66 -24.41
C LYS A 141 7.22 27.96 -25.25
N GLN A 142 6.14 27.20 -25.04
CA GLN A 142 4.87 27.38 -25.72
C GLN A 142 4.23 28.72 -25.35
N LEU A 143 4.08 29.00 -24.05
CA LEU A 143 3.49 30.26 -23.56
C LEU A 143 4.26 31.49 -24.08
N ARG A 144 5.60 31.48 -24.06
CA ARG A 144 6.41 32.57 -24.63
C ARG A 144 6.18 32.78 -26.14
N ALA A 145 5.98 31.69 -26.86
CA ALA A 145 5.67 31.79 -28.33
C ALA A 145 4.24 32.29 -28.55
N GLU A 146 3.28 31.92 -27.72
CA GLU A 146 1.89 32.40 -27.78
C GLU A 146 1.81 33.88 -27.45
N ILE A 147 2.44 34.37 -26.39
CA ILE A 147 2.49 35.78 -26.00
C ILE A 147 3.07 36.62 -27.10
N ALA A 148 4.11 36.15 -27.82
CA ALA A 148 4.73 36.88 -28.92
C ALA A 148 3.79 37.12 -30.13
N ASN A 149 2.74 36.31 -30.28
CA ASN A 149 1.78 36.36 -31.37
C ASN A 149 0.36 36.72 -30.91
N ALA A 150 0.11 36.88 -29.61
CA ALA A 150 -1.21 37.15 -29.05
C ALA A 150 -1.67 38.61 -29.30
N PRO A 151 -2.99 38.82 -29.47
CA PRO A 151 -3.60 40.15 -29.39
C PRO A 151 -3.37 40.78 -27.98
N GLU A 152 -3.31 42.12 -27.95
CA GLU A 152 -3.00 42.86 -26.69
C GLU A 152 -3.98 42.52 -25.53
N GLU A 153 -5.26 42.25 -25.89
CA GLU A 153 -6.32 41.90 -24.91
C GLU A 153 -6.14 40.53 -24.27
N GLU A 154 -5.38 39.60 -24.87
CA GLU A 154 -5.12 38.25 -24.35
C GLU A 154 -3.79 38.16 -23.60
N LYS A 155 -2.88 39.10 -23.77
CA LYS A 155 -1.53 39.04 -23.21
C LYS A 155 -1.51 38.93 -21.69
N ALA A 156 -2.36 39.68 -20.98
CA ALA A 156 -2.38 39.71 -19.54
C ALA A 156 -2.67 38.32 -18.93
N VAL A 157 -3.59 37.56 -19.51
CA VAL A 157 -3.93 36.19 -19.07
C VAL A 157 -2.77 35.23 -19.38
N LEU A 158 -2.13 35.36 -20.53
CA LEU A 158 -0.99 34.54 -20.90
C LEU A 158 0.26 34.85 -20.06
N GLU A 159 0.44 36.12 -19.66
CA GLU A 159 1.54 36.53 -18.77
C GLU A 159 1.36 35.95 -17.36
N GLU A 160 0.14 35.92 -16.80
CA GLU A 160 -0.17 35.24 -15.53
C GLU A 160 0.15 33.73 -15.63
N ALA A 161 -0.30 33.05 -16.71
CA ALA A 161 0.02 31.66 -16.96
C ALA A 161 1.55 31.42 -17.13
N LEU A 162 2.29 32.39 -17.68
CA LEU A 162 3.74 32.32 -17.80
C LEU A 162 4.43 32.38 -16.41
N GLU A 163 3.99 33.25 -15.52
CA GLU A 163 4.51 33.32 -14.16
C GLU A 163 4.27 32.01 -13.39
N GLU A 164 3.09 31.41 -13.51
CA GLU A 164 2.78 30.12 -12.93
C GLU A 164 3.70 29.02 -13.50
N ALA A 165 3.93 29.00 -14.82
CA ALA A 165 4.80 28.04 -15.47
C ALA A 165 6.28 28.22 -15.09
N GLU A 166 6.74 29.48 -14.87
CA GLU A 166 8.09 29.77 -14.37
C GLU A 166 8.28 29.23 -12.94
N HIS A 167 7.32 29.47 -12.07
CA HIS A 167 7.34 28.92 -10.71
C HIS A 167 7.30 27.38 -10.69
N ALA A 168 6.46 26.78 -11.55
CA ALA A 168 6.41 25.33 -11.72
C ALA A 168 7.74 24.72 -12.19
N LEU A 169 8.47 25.41 -13.08
CA LEU A 169 9.79 25.00 -13.53
C LEU A 169 10.84 25.13 -12.43
N GLU A 170 10.80 26.22 -11.65
CA GLU A 170 11.70 26.43 -10.51
C GLU A 170 11.54 25.30 -9.49
N LYS A 171 10.31 25.05 -9.04
CA LYS A 171 9.98 23.94 -8.13
C LYS A 171 10.39 22.57 -8.69
N ALA A 172 10.20 22.34 -10.00
CA ALA A 172 10.62 21.07 -10.62
C ALA A 172 12.15 20.92 -10.68
N ARG A 173 12.90 22.02 -10.76
CA ARG A 173 14.38 21.99 -10.72
C ARG A 173 14.89 21.72 -9.32
N GLU A 174 14.29 22.34 -8.29
CA GLU A 174 14.62 22.07 -6.88
C GLU A 174 14.51 20.56 -6.60
N LEU A 175 13.43 19.91 -7.06
CA LEU A 175 13.23 18.48 -6.91
C LEU A 175 14.29 17.61 -7.62
N LEU A 176 15.03 18.13 -8.61
CA LEU A 176 16.14 17.43 -9.25
C LEU A 176 17.46 17.56 -8.49
N ASP A 177 17.60 18.63 -7.72
CA ASP A 177 18.82 18.93 -6.94
C ASP A 177 18.76 18.33 -5.52
N GLU A 178 17.56 17.95 -5.05
CA GLU A 178 17.34 17.31 -3.75
C GLU A 178 17.43 15.78 -3.84
N PRO A 179 17.76 15.09 -2.70
CA PRO A 179 17.63 13.65 -2.63
C PRO A 179 16.22 13.20 -2.96
N VAL A 180 16.09 12.19 -3.83
CA VAL A 180 14.77 11.70 -4.25
C VAL A 180 14.07 11.07 -3.05
N PHE A 181 12.87 11.56 -2.75
CA PHE A 181 11.98 11.02 -1.75
C PHE A 181 10.82 10.29 -2.43
N ALA A 182 10.71 8.98 -2.22
CA ALA A 182 9.57 8.19 -2.63
C ALA A 182 8.68 7.92 -1.40
N PRO A 183 7.40 8.34 -1.42
CA PRO A 183 6.50 8.10 -0.30
C PRO A 183 6.39 6.61 0.04
N PRO A 184 6.42 6.23 1.34
CA PRO A 184 6.18 4.86 1.74
C PRO A 184 4.77 4.42 1.34
N LEU A 185 4.66 3.20 0.80
CA LEU A 185 3.38 2.54 0.59
C LEU A 185 2.95 1.87 1.90
N MET A 186 1.65 1.96 2.20
CA MET A 186 1.05 1.49 3.46
C MET A 186 0.22 0.23 3.28
N ASP A 187 -0.44 0.08 2.12
CA ASP A 187 -1.29 -1.08 1.83
C ASP A 187 -1.24 -1.45 0.34
N VAL A 188 -1.58 -2.71 0.04
CA VAL A 188 -1.68 -3.25 -1.31
C VAL A 188 -2.81 -4.26 -1.38
N TRP A 189 -3.61 -4.17 -2.44
CA TRP A 189 -4.71 -5.09 -2.71
C TRP A 189 -4.90 -5.30 -4.21
N PHE A 190 -5.28 -6.52 -4.60
CA PHE A 190 -5.56 -6.89 -5.97
C PHE A 190 -6.97 -7.46 -6.12
N ALA A 191 -7.71 -6.97 -7.12
CA ALA A 191 -9.02 -7.50 -7.47
C ALA A 191 -8.95 -8.82 -8.26
N ASN A 192 -7.89 -8.99 -9.01
CA ASN A 192 -7.53 -10.18 -9.77
C ASN A 192 -6.02 -10.14 -10.03
N GLU A 193 -5.48 -11.12 -10.76
CA GLU A 193 -4.04 -11.21 -11.02
C GLU A 193 -3.48 -10.01 -11.80
N GLU A 194 -4.31 -9.23 -12.52
CA GLU A 194 -3.89 -8.13 -13.37
C GLU A 194 -4.09 -6.75 -12.71
N GLN A 195 -5.20 -6.57 -11.98
CA GLN A 195 -5.62 -5.27 -11.45
C GLN A 195 -5.38 -5.17 -9.96
N GLY A 196 -4.61 -4.16 -9.55
CA GLY A 196 -4.29 -3.90 -8.16
C GLY A 196 -4.05 -2.43 -7.85
N TRP A 197 -4.14 -2.10 -6.56
CA TRP A 197 -3.90 -0.77 -6.01
C TRP A 197 -2.90 -0.87 -4.86
N ALA A 198 -2.07 0.16 -4.73
CA ALA A 198 -1.23 0.36 -3.56
C ALA A 198 -1.43 1.78 -3.03
N SER A 199 -1.75 1.89 -1.76
CA SER A 199 -1.97 3.17 -1.08
C SER A 199 -0.80 3.53 -0.19
N GLY A 200 -0.60 4.83 0.10
CA GLY A 200 0.55 5.25 0.86
C GLY A 200 0.46 6.64 1.48
N ALA A 201 1.60 7.10 1.97
CA ALA A 201 1.74 8.40 2.60
C ALA A 201 1.51 9.54 1.61
N TYR A 202 1.12 10.70 2.13
CA TYR A 202 0.91 11.93 1.37
C TYR A 202 -0.08 11.77 0.21
N GLY A 203 -1.17 11.04 0.44
CA GLY A 203 -2.21 10.81 -0.56
C GLY A 203 -1.80 9.91 -1.73
N THR A 204 -0.68 9.21 -1.63
CA THR A 204 -0.20 8.33 -2.69
C THR A 204 -1.18 7.20 -2.96
N LEU A 205 -1.61 7.07 -4.20
CA LEU A 205 -2.37 5.94 -4.72
C LEU A 205 -1.77 5.51 -6.05
N LEU A 206 -1.32 4.27 -6.12
CA LEU A 206 -0.82 3.64 -7.33
C LEU A 206 -1.83 2.61 -7.83
N HIS A 207 -1.91 2.43 -9.14
CA HIS A 207 -2.74 1.42 -9.79
C HIS A 207 -1.94 0.65 -10.84
N THR A 208 -2.23 -0.64 -10.96
CA THR A 208 -1.76 -1.47 -12.05
C THR A 208 -2.91 -2.19 -12.73
N SER A 209 -2.81 -2.36 -14.06
CA SER A 209 -3.72 -3.16 -14.88
C SER A 209 -3.00 -4.32 -15.60
N ASN A 210 -1.76 -4.63 -15.19
CA ASN A 210 -0.92 -5.61 -15.87
C ASN A 210 -0.04 -6.43 -14.90
N SER A 211 -0.59 -6.81 -13.75
CA SER A 211 0.08 -7.63 -12.72
C SER A 211 1.31 -6.95 -12.09
N GLY A 212 1.30 -5.61 -11.98
CA GLY A 212 2.38 -4.83 -11.39
C GLY A 212 3.60 -4.63 -12.31
N ARG A 213 3.54 -5.00 -13.63
CA ARG A 213 4.62 -4.70 -14.58
C ARG A 213 4.80 -3.21 -14.78
N HIS A 214 3.73 -2.45 -14.58
CA HIS A 214 3.70 -1.00 -14.54
C HIS A 214 2.72 -0.52 -13.48
N TRP A 215 3.09 0.54 -12.77
CA TRP A 215 2.26 1.19 -11.77
C TRP A 215 2.06 2.65 -12.16
N ASP A 216 0.82 3.03 -12.39
CA ASP A 216 0.40 4.39 -12.69
C ASP A 216 0.13 5.16 -11.40
N ASP A 217 0.48 6.45 -11.36
CA ASP A 217 0.11 7.35 -10.26
C ASP A 217 -1.34 7.81 -10.42
N TRP A 218 -2.20 7.28 -9.55
CA TRP A 218 -3.63 7.60 -9.46
C TRP A 218 -3.97 8.52 -8.28
N SER A 219 -2.99 9.08 -7.60
CA SER A 219 -3.21 10.02 -6.48
C SER A 219 -4.16 11.15 -6.83
N HIS A 220 -4.07 11.67 -8.06
CA HIS A 220 -4.93 12.72 -8.58
C HIS A 220 -6.42 12.34 -8.75
N LYS A 221 -6.77 11.06 -8.63
CA LYS A 221 -8.15 10.54 -8.70
C LYS A 221 -8.87 10.56 -7.35
N VAL A 222 -8.11 10.75 -6.27
CA VAL A 222 -8.63 10.91 -4.91
C VAL A 222 -8.77 12.40 -4.64
N ASP A 223 -9.98 12.85 -4.29
CA ASP A 223 -10.21 14.22 -3.83
C ASP A 223 -9.67 14.40 -2.41
N ASN A 224 -8.35 14.59 -2.32
CA ASN A 224 -7.56 14.65 -1.10
C ASN A 224 -6.62 15.86 -1.10
N PRO A 225 -7.16 17.10 -1.05
CA PRO A 225 -6.36 18.33 -1.15
C PRO A 225 -5.39 18.52 0.02
N GLU A 226 -5.67 17.91 1.16
CA GLU A 226 -4.83 17.96 2.36
C GLU A 226 -3.70 16.91 2.34
N GLU A 227 -3.58 16.13 1.28
CA GLU A 227 -2.58 15.06 1.13
C GLU A 227 -2.58 14.09 2.33
N LEU A 228 -3.77 13.79 2.90
CA LEU A 228 -3.91 12.85 4.00
C LEU A 228 -3.34 11.48 3.63
N HIS A 229 -2.71 10.82 4.59
CA HIS A 229 -2.18 9.47 4.37
C HIS A 229 -3.31 8.48 4.08
N LEU A 230 -3.11 7.61 3.09
CA LEU A 230 -4.02 6.52 2.73
C LEU A 230 -3.50 5.24 3.38
N ASN A 231 -3.97 4.96 4.61
CA ASN A 231 -3.36 4.00 5.53
C ASN A 231 -3.76 2.54 5.29
N GLY A 232 -4.93 2.30 4.73
CA GLY A 232 -5.43 0.93 4.54
C GLY A 232 -6.46 0.86 3.43
N LEU A 233 -6.55 -0.28 2.75
CA LEU A 233 -7.40 -0.52 1.60
C LEU A 233 -8.25 -1.78 1.82
N ALA A 234 -9.53 -1.71 1.47
CA ALA A 234 -10.42 -2.86 1.45
C ALA A 234 -11.38 -2.79 0.26
N ALA A 235 -11.88 -3.95 -0.15
CA ALA A 235 -12.88 -4.05 -1.19
C ALA A 235 -14.10 -4.83 -0.72
N ALA A 236 -15.27 -4.39 -1.16
CA ALA A 236 -16.50 -5.15 -1.04
C ALA A 236 -16.66 -6.08 -2.26
N PRO A 237 -17.46 -7.17 -2.13
CA PRO A 237 -17.68 -8.13 -3.23
C PRO A 237 -18.31 -7.53 -4.49
N ASP A 238 -18.98 -6.39 -4.39
CA ASP A 238 -19.56 -5.65 -5.50
C ASP A 238 -18.56 -4.79 -6.28
N GLY A 239 -17.27 -4.80 -5.87
CA GLY A 239 -16.19 -4.02 -6.46
C GLY A 239 -16.04 -2.60 -5.86
N THR A 240 -16.83 -2.24 -4.85
CA THR A 240 -16.63 -0.98 -4.12
C THR A 240 -15.33 -1.04 -3.32
N LEU A 241 -14.48 -0.02 -3.50
CA LEU A 241 -13.21 0.12 -2.79
C LEU A 241 -13.32 1.16 -1.66
N TYR A 242 -12.58 0.94 -0.59
CA TYR A 242 -12.50 1.85 0.56
C TYR A 242 -11.05 2.08 0.95
N LEU A 243 -10.70 3.34 1.29
CA LEU A 243 -9.40 3.72 1.84
C LEU A 243 -9.60 4.35 3.23
N ALA A 244 -8.91 3.81 4.22
CA ALA A 244 -8.83 4.42 5.53
C ALA A 244 -7.83 5.57 5.53
N SER A 245 -8.16 6.69 6.16
CA SER A 245 -7.31 7.86 6.18
C SER A 245 -7.31 8.56 7.55
N GLU A 246 -6.73 9.75 7.58
CA GLU A 246 -6.65 10.61 8.76
C GLU A 246 -7.92 11.44 8.91
N TRP A 247 -8.05 12.14 10.06
CA TRP A 247 -9.15 13.03 10.40
C TRP A 247 -10.54 12.42 10.26
N GLY A 248 -10.64 11.10 10.55
CA GLY A 248 -11.89 10.38 10.47
C GLY A 248 -12.42 10.18 9.05
N THR A 249 -11.61 10.39 8.05
CA THR A 249 -11.99 10.26 6.65
C THR A 249 -11.83 8.81 6.18
N VAL A 250 -12.83 8.34 5.45
CA VAL A 250 -12.77 7.13 4.64
C VAL A 250 -13.08 7.54 3.20
N PHE A 251 -12.21 7.21 2.24
CA PHE A 251 -12.52 7.42 0.84
C PHE A 251 -13.19 6.16 0.26
N ARG A 252 -14.17 6.36 -0.61
CA ARG A 252 -14.89 5.28 -1.29
C ARG A 252 -14.87 5.47 -2.80
N SER A 253 -14.62 4.41 -3.53
CA SER A 253 -14.79 4.35 -4.99
C SER A 253 -15.79 3.28 -5.37
N ARG A 254 -16.78 3.65 -6.21
CA ARG A 254 -17.71 2.75 -6.88
C ARG A 254 -17.42 2.61 -8.37
N SER A 255 -16.28 3.12 -8.81
CA SER A 255 -15.84 3.17 -10.21
C SER A 255 -14.50 2.46 -10.43
N ASN A 256 -14.22 1.43 -9.64
CA ASN A 256 -12.96 0.67 -9.73
C ASN A 256 -11.72 1.57 -9.60
N GLY A 257 -11.76 2.55 -8.67
CA GLY A 257 -10.66 3.48 -8.40
C GLY A 257 -10.56 4.69 -9.34
N GLU A 258 -11.43 4.80 -10.36
CA GLU A 258 -11.40 5.94 -11.31
C GLU A 258 -11.83 7.26 -10.68
N SER A 259 -12.59 7.21 -9.61
CA SER A 259 -12.96 8.38 -8.80
C SER A 259 -13.25 7.95 -7.37
N TRP A 260 -12.95 8.84 -6.43
CA TRP A 260 -13.11 8.61 -5.01
C TRP A 260 -13.92 9.72 -4.36
N GLN A 261 -14.74 9.36 -3.41
CA GLN A 261 -15.54 10.27 -2.59
C GLN A 261 -15.05 10.20 -1.15
N ALA A 262 -14.75 11.35 -0.55
CA ALA A 262 -14.49 11.45 0.88
C ALA A 262 -15.80 11.26 1.67
N LEU A 263 -15.77 10.40 2.68
CA LEU A 263 -16.87 10.10 3.60
C LEU A 263 -16.41 10.50 5.00
N GLU A 264 -17.14 11.43 5.61
CA GLU A 264 -16.87 11.86 6.97
C GLU A 264 -17.57 10.94 7.97
N THR A 265 -16.80 10.38 8.91
CA THR A 265 -17.36 9.49 9.93
C THR A 265 -17.80 10.23 11.20
N GLY A 266 -17.45 11.52 11.32
CA GLY A 266 -17.62 12.31 12.55
C GLY A 266 -16.55 12.06 13.61
N TYR A 267 -15.48 11.32 13.27
CA TYR A 267 -14.29 11.14 14.09
C TYR A 267 -13.20 12.16 13.68
N GLU A 268 -12.41 12.61 14.64
CA GLU A 268 -11.33 13.60 14.36
C GLU A 268 -9.92 12.97 14.41
N GLY A 269 -9.81 11.64 14.50
CA GLY A 269 -8.53 10.93 14.57
C GLY A 269 -8.22 10.12 13.33
N SER A 270 -7.09 9.42 13.35
CA SER A 270 -6.64 8.61 12.21
C SER A 270 -7.20 7.19 12.27
N PHE A 271 -7.70 6.71 11.16
CA PHE A 271 -7.90 5.28 10.92
C PHE A 271 -6.63 4.69 10.33
N PHE A 272 -6.22 3.54 10.84
CA PHE A 272 -5.04 2.80 10.37
C PHE A 272 -5.40 1.65 9.44
N GLY A 273 -6.68 1.27 9.40
CA GLY A 273 -7.17 0.28 8.47
C GLY A 273 -8.67 0.34 8.29
N VAL A 274 -9.10 -0.26 7.22
CA VAL A 274 -10.50 -0.51 6.87
C VAL A 274 -10.65 -1.98 6.50
N LEU A 275 -11.78 -2.59 6.83
CA LEU A 275 -12.12 -3.94 6.40
C LEU A 275 -13.61 -4.03 6.03
N PHE A 276 -13.94 -4.99 5.20
CA PHE A 276 -15.31 -5.34 4.85
C PHE A 276 -15.66 -6.70 5.47
N ASP A 277 -16.80 -6.76 6.14
CA ASP A 277 -17.38 -8.02 6.62
C ASP A 277 -18.42 -8.52 5.61
N PRO A 278 -18.14 -9.60 4.86
CA PRO A 278 -19.04 -10.09 3.82
C PRO A 278 -20.34 -10.67 4.38
N VAL A 279 -20.36 -11.10 5.64
CA VAL A 279 -21.55 -11.72 6.27
C VAL A 279 -22.59 -10.66 6.61
N SER A 280 -22.19 -9.56 7.26
CA SER A 280 -23.08 -8.45 7.59
C SER A 280 -23.16 -7.38 6.49
N SER A 281 -22.36 -7.48 5.43
CA SER A 281 -22.20 -6.45 4.40
C SER A 281 -21.83 -5.09 4.98
N SER A 282 -21.04 -5.08 6.05
CA SER A 282 -20.66 -3.86 6.77
C SER A 282 -19.20 -3.50 6.52
N VAL A 283 -18.91 -2.21 6.51
CA VAL A 283 -17.55 -1.65 6.46
C VAL A 283 -17.13 -1.22 7.85
N PHE A 284 -15.92 -1.56 8.24
CA PHE A 284 -15.34 -1.17 9.53
C PHE A 284 -14.06 -0.38 9.30
N ALA A 285 -13.97 0.81 9.89
CA ALA A 285 -12.75 1.60 9.97
C ALA A 285 -12.21 1.56 11.41
N TYR A 286 -10.92 1.31 11.58
CA TYR A 286 -10.31 1.15 12.90
C TYR A 286 -8.95 1.85 12.99
N GLY A 287 -8.55 2.26 14.19
CA GLY A 287 -7.29 2.98 14.32
C GLY A 287 -6.96 3.50 15.70
N LEU A 288 -6.66 4.80 15.74
CA LEU A 288 -6.09 5.49 16.89
C LEU A 288 -6.96 5.33 18.15
N ARG A 289 -6.31 5.07 19.30
CA ARG A 289 -6.95 4.95 20.64
C ARG A 289 -8.02 3.87 20.75
N GLY A 290 -7.91 2.79 19.95
CA GLY A 290 -8.87 1.70 19.99
C GLY A 290 -10.20 1.99 19.30
N THR A 291 -10.25 3.03 18.50
CA THR A 291 -11.44 3.44 17.77
C THR A 291 -11.84 2.39 16.72
N VAL A 292 -13.12 2.08 16.65
CA VAL A 292 -13.76 1.29 15.60
C VAL A 292 -15.07 1.97 15.22
N TYR A 293 -15.25 2.22 13.93
CA TYR A 293 -16.49 2.71 13.34
C TYR A 293 -17.03 1.68 12.37
N ARG A 294 -18.37 1.58 12.27
CA ARG A 294 -19.06 0.68 11.36
C ARG A 294 -20.04 1.47 10.48
N SER A 295 -20.09 1.11 9.20
CA SER A 295 -21.17 1.49 8.28
C SER A 295 -21.89 0.23 7.80
N ARG A 296 -23.23 0.26 7.80
CA ARG A 296 -24.10 -0.82 7.31
C ARG A 296 -24.74 -0.48 5.95
N ASP A 297 -24.44 0.68 5.40
CA ASP A 297 -25.06 1.25 4.19
C ASP A 297 -24.00 1.66 3.14
N GLY A 298 -22.84 0.99 3.16
CA GLY A 298 -21.78 1.24 2.21
C GLY A 298 -21.04 2.57 2.41
N GLY A 299 -21.05 3.11 3.65
CA GLY A 299 -20.32 4.32 4.03
C GLY A 299 -21.16 5.59 4.03
N GLU A 300 -22.49 5.52 3.82
CA GLU A 300 -23.34 6.72 3.88
C GLU A 300 -23.51 7.22 5.32
N THR A 301 -23.62 6.30 6.28
CA THR A 301 -23.65 6.62 7.70
C THR A 301 -22.69 5.75 8.51
N TRP A 302 -22.17 6.30 9.60
CA TRP A 302 -21.20 5.65 10.45
C TRP A 302 -21.60 5.70 11.92
N GLU A 303 -21.37 4.61 12.62
CA GLU A 303 -21.60 4.50 14.06
C GLU A 303 -20.31 4.13 14.81
N ALA A 304 -20.01 4.81 15.90
CA ALA A 304 -18.87 4.49 16.77
C ALA A 304 -19.20 3.25 17.62
N LEU A 305 -18.30 2.27 17.61
CA LEU A 305 -18.47 1.03 18.36
C LEU A 305 -17.63 1.02 19.65
N GLN A 306 -18.08 0.28 20.65
CA GLN A 306 -17.36 0.08 21.90
C GLN A 306 -16.38 -1.10 21.79
N SER A 307 -15.25 -0.90 21.13
CA SER A 307 -14.22 -1.93 20.89
C SER A 307 -13.58 -2.49 22.17
N ARG A 308 -13.70 -1.76 23.28
CA ARG A 308 -13.04 -1.99 24.58
C ARG A 308 -11.50 -1.95 24.54
N ALA A 309 -10.89 -1.70 23.40
CA ALA A 309 -9.44 -1.55 23.25
C ALA A 309 -8.98 -0.19 23.80
N PRO A 310 -8.08 -0.14 24.81
CA PRO A 310 -7.59 1.11 25.38
C PRO A 310 -6.41 1.71 24.59
N ALA A 311 -5.91 1.03 23.56
CA ALA A 311 -4.77 1.43 22.75
C ALA A 311 -5.09 1.31 21.24
N SER A 312 -4.25 1.90 20.40
CA SER A 312 -4.45 1.92 18.96
C SER A 312 -4.50 0.51 18.35
N LEU A 313 -5.43 0.33 17.43
CA LEU A 313 -5.61 -0.90 16.65
C LEU A 313 -4.85 -0.73 15.32
N LEU A 314 -3.99 -1.69 15.01
CA LEU A 314 -3.07 -1.63 13.88
C LEU A 314 -3.39 -2.68 12.81
N GLY A 315 -4.02 -3.79 13.19
CA GLY A 315 -4.46 -4.85 12.29
C GLY A 315 -5.88 -5.28 12.57
N GLY A 316 -6.56 -5.77 11.54
CA GLY A 316 -7.93 -6.27 11.60
C GLY A 316 -8.17 -7.43 10.65
N LEU A 317 -9.06 -8.33 11.05
CA LEU A 317 -9.48 -9.49 10.28
C LEU A 317 -11.00 -9.67 10.40
N SER A 318 -11.68 -9.85 9.28
CA SER A 318 -13.01 -10.43 9.20
C SER A 318 -12.90 -11.85 8.65
N THR A 319 -13.57 -12.78 9.27
CA THR A 319 -13.56 -14.19 8.87
C THR A 319 -14.84 -14.54 8.10
N ASP A 320 -14.83 -15.64 7.39
CA ASP A 320 -15.97 -16.11 6.59
C ASP A 320 -17.26 -16.35 7.41
N ASN A 321 -17.14 -16.52 8.71
CA ASN A 321 -18.29 -16.66 9.62
C ASN A 321 -18.70 -15.32 10.30
N GLY A 322 -18.10 -14.19 9.91
CA GLY A 322 -18.39 -12.85 10.42
C GLY A 322 -17.76 -12.53 11.78
N THR A 323 -16.80 -13.35 12.23
CA THR A 323 -16.00 -13.00 13.42
C THR A 323 -15.03 -11.87 13.04
N LEU A 324 -15.03 -10.79 13.81
CA LEU A 324 -14.13 -9.66 13.68
C LEU A 324 -13.07 -9.73 14.77
N ILE A 325 -11.81 -9.57 14.39
CA ILE A 325 -10.69 -9.51 15.34
C ILE A 325 -9.86 -8.28 15.02
N PHE A 326 -9.63 -7.42 16.02
CA PHE A 326 -8.71 -6.29 15.90
C PHE A 326 -7.56 -6.46 16.88
N VAL A 327 -6.36 -6.13 16.42
CA VAL A 327 -5.12 -6.26 17.18
C VAL A 327 -4.34 -4.94 17.18
N GLY A 328 -3.47 -4.70 18.16
CA GLY A 328 -2.77 -3.42 18.19
C GLY A 328 -1.72 -3.25 19.28
N GLN A 329 -1.45 -1.99 19.59
CA GLN A 329 -0.42 -1.57 20.54
C GLN A 329 -0.61 -2.18 21.92
N GLY A 330 0.51 -2.45 22.59
CA GLY A 330 0.50 -3.01 23.95
C GLY A 330 0.00 -4.45 24.02
N GLY A 331 0.08 -5.19 22.91
CA GLY A 331 -0.40 -6.58 22.81
C GLY A 331 -1.91 -6.68 22.84
N MET A 332 -2.63 -5.61 22.48
CA MET A 332 -4.08 -5.60 22.52
C MET A 332 -4.68 -6.50 21.43
N ALA A 333 -5.74 -7.23 21.82
CA ALA A 333 -6.61 -7.92 20.89
C ALA A 333 -8.06 -7.83 21.39
N THR A 334 -8.99 -7.63 20.49
CA THR A 334 -10.43 -7.63 20.77
C THR A 334 -11.17 -8.40 19.70
N ILE A 335 -12.21 -9.12 20.08
CA ILE A 335 -12.99 -9.99 19.22
C ILE A 335 -14.48 -9.66 19.31
N SER A 336 -15.15 -9.68 18.19
CA SER A 336 -16.61 -9.69 18.07
C SER A 336 -17.06 -10.93 17.30
N GLN A 337 -18.09 -11.60 17.80
CA GLN A 337 -18.73 -12.77 17.17
C GLN A 337 -20.15 -12.48 16.70
N ASP A 338 -20.53 -11.19 16.76
CA ASP A 338 -21.87 -10.69 16.46
C ASP A 338 -21.79 -9.47 15.52
N HIS A 339 -20.86 -9.52 14.55
CA HIS A 339 -20.68 -8.49 13.51
C HIS A 339 -20.45 -7.08 14.06
N GLY A 340 -19.76 -6.99 15.20
CA GLY A 340 -19.41 -5.71 15.82
C GLY A 340 -20.44 -5.15 16.79
N ASP A 341 -21.53 -5.85 17.09
CA ASP A 341 -22.52 -5.41 18.07
C ASP A 341 -21.95 -5.43 19.50
N SER A 342 -21.06 -6.38 19.78
CA SER A 342 -20.30 -6.39 21.03
C SER A 342 -18.87 -6.85 20.83
N PHE A 343 -17.95 -6.40 21.71
CA PHE A 343 -16.54 -6.78 21.69
C PHE A 343 -16.10 -7.32 23.04
N THR A 344 -15.20 -8.31 23.00
CA THR A 344 -14.53 -8.87 24.16
C THR A 344 -13.02 -8.74 24.01
N LEU A 345 -12.35 -8.19 25.05
CA LEU A 345 -10.90 -8.15 25.08
C LEU A 345 -10.33 -9.57 25.24
N LEU A 346 -9.29 -9.85 24.46
CA LEU A 346 -8.53 -11.10 24.53
C LEU A 346 -7.20 -10.82 25.25
N PRO A 347 -7.06 -11.20 26.53
CA PRO A 347 -5.79 -11.04 27.24
C PRO A 347 -4.67 -11.82 26.55
N GLN A 348 -3.58 -11.15 26.23
CA GLN A 348 -2.41 -11.75 25.63
C GLN A 348 -1.28 -11.90 26.66
N PRO A 349 -0.42 -12.92 26.55
CA PRO A 349 0.66 -13.17 27.51
C PRO A 349 1.78 -12.11 27.42
N SER A 350 1.88 -11.36 26.32
CA SER A 350 2.87 -10.32 26.07
C SER A 350 2.22 -8.97 25.82
N ARG A 351 2.90 -7.90 26.24
CA ARG A 351 2.55 -6.52 25.88
C ARG A 351 3.26 -6.00 24.62
N ALA A 352 4.05 -6.85 23.95
CA ALA A 352 4.61 -6.50 22.65
C ALA A 352 3.48 -6.17 21.65
N GLY A 353 3.61 -5.05 20.96
CA GLY A 353 2.61 -4.60 19.96
C GLY A 353 2.32 -5.69 18.94
N ILE A 354 1.09 -5.73 18.48
CA ILE A 354 0.63 -6.63 17.42
C ILE A 354 0.25 -5.73 16.23
N HIS A 355 0.81 -6.02 15.05
CA HIS A 355 0.63 -5.19 13.87
C HIS A 355 -0.23 -5.86 12.80
N GLY A 356 -0.05 -7.17 12.60
CA GLY A 356 -0.76 -7.97 11.60
C GLY A 356 -1.42 -9.21 12.20
N ILE A 357 -2.42 -9.74 11.51
CA ILE A 357 -3.16 -10.94 11.86
C ILE A 357 -3.57 -11.71 10.62
N ALA A 358 -3.38 -13.03 10.60
CA ALA A 358 -3.83 -13.93 9.55
C ALA A 358 -4.50 -15.19 10.11
N PRO A 359 -5.46 -15.78 9.37
CA PRO A 359 -6.02 -17.08 9.72
C PRO A 359 -4.99 -18.18 9.51
N MET A 360 -5.05 -19.23 10.32
CA MET A 360 -4.28 -20.46 10.20
C MET A 360 -5.19 -21.60 9.71
N VAL A 361 -4.63 -22.60 9.05
CA VAL A 361 -5.41 -23.73 8.48
C VAL A 361 -6.15 -24.54 9.54
N ASP A 362 -5.73 -24.50 10.79
CA ASP A 362 -6.36 -25.20 11.91
C ASP A 362 -7.44 -24.36 12.65
N GLY A 363 -7.80 -23.19 12.11
CA GLY A 363 -8.81 -22.30 12.68
C GLY A 363 -8.30 -21.38 13.79
N ARG A 364 -7.01 -21.45 14.13
CA ARG A 364 -6.34 -20.46 14.99
C ARG A 364 -5.96 -19.22 14.18
N TYR A 365 -5.36 -18.23 14.84
CA TYR A 365 -4.87 -17.02 14.21
C TYR A 365 -3.40 -16.80 14.54
N MET A 366 -2.59 -16.51 13.53
CA MET A 366 -1.23 -16.05 13.69
C MET A 366 -1.21 -14.53 13.74
N VAL A 367 -0.42 -13.96 14.64
CA VAL A 367 -0.21 -12.51 14.74
C VAL A 367 1.28 -12.19 14.67
N THR A 368 1.58 -11.03 14.12
CA THR A 368 2.93 -10.47 14.01
C THR A 368 3.05 -9.15 14.76
N GLY A 369 4.25 -8.79 15.18
CA GLY A 369 4.48 -7.52 15.87
C GLY A 369 5.92 -7.32 16.32
N ASP A 370 6.11 -6.56 17.40
CA ASP A 370 7.43 -6.13 17.92
C ASP A 370 8.38 -7.29 18.28
N GLY A 371 7.86 -8.48 18.49
CA GLY A 371 8.64 -9.66 18.89
C GLY A 371 8.54 -10.82 17.90
N GLY A 372 8.30 -10.57 16.64
CA GLY A 372 8.09 -11.59 15.61
C GLY A 372 6.66 -12.11 15.58
N SER A 373 6.51 -13.38 15.17
CA SER A 373 5.20 -14.02 14.98
C SER A 373 4.84 -14.94 16.15
N ARG A 374 3.54 -15.01 16.50
CA ARG A 374 3.01 -15.90 17.54
C ARG A 374 1.53 -16.21 17.32
N VAL A 375 1.06 -17.30 17.91
CA VAL A 375 -0.37 -17.63 17.88
C VAL A 375 -1.15 -16.69 18.82
N LEU A 376 -2.26 -16.15 18.34
CA LEU A 376 -3.18 -15.34 19.13
C LEU A 376 -3.91 -16.22 20.15
N VAL A 377 -3.92 -15.82 21.42
CA VAL A 377 -4.73 -16.49 22.44
C VAL A 377 -6.18 -16.00 22.37
N THR A 378 -7.10 -16.87 21.96
CA THR A 378 -8.54 -16.56 21.79
C THR A 378 -9.42 -17.07 22.92
N GLY A 379 -8.94 -17.99 23.76
CA GLY A 379 -9.65 -18.52 24.93
C GLY A 379 -9.14 -17.91 26.23
N THR A 380 -9.99 -17.87 27.26
CA THR A 380 -9.50 -17.76 28.63
C THR A 380 -8.65 -19.01 28.91
N ALA A 381 -7.36 -18.83 29.21
CA ALA A 381 -6.50 -19.93 29.61
C ALA A 381 -7.23 -20.72 30.70
N ALA A 382 -7.75 -21.90 30.34
CA ALA A 382 -8.22 -22.83 31.31
C ALA A 382 -7.05 -23.10 32.25
N GLY A 383 -7.23 -22.74 33.52
CA GLY A 383 -6.25 -22.58 34.59
C GLY A 383 -4.96 -23.36 34.39
N SER A 384 -3.85 -22.65 34.34
CA SER A 384 -2.56 -23.21 34.70
C SER A 384 -2.70 -23.83 36.06
N GLY A 385 -2.80 -25.17 36.10
CA GLY A 385 -2.68 -25.93 37.33
C GLY A 385 -1.37 -25.52 38.02
N PRO A 386 -1.30 -25.59 39.35
CA PRO A 386 -0.15 -25.12 40.09
C PRO A 386 1.11 -25.85 39.57
N VAL A 387 2.12 -25.09 39.21
CA VAL A 387 3.47 -25.59 38.93
C VAL A 387 3.89 -26.40 40.17
N PRO A 388 4.24 -27.68 40.04
CA PRO A 388 4.70 -28.46 41.21
C PRO A 388 5.99 -27.81 41.71
N ALA A 389 5.98 -27.37 42.96
CA ALA A 389 7.16 -26.87 43.62
C ALA A 389 8.25 -27.96 43.57
N ASN A 390 9.40 -27.62 42.99
CA ASN A 390 10.60 -28.43 43.05
C ASN A 390 10.93 -28.66 44.55
N ARG A 391 10.78 -29.90 45.00
CA ARG A 391 11.34 -30.35 46.28
C ARG A 391 12.86 -30.37 46.09
N GLU A 392 13.56 -29.46 46.75
CA GLU A 392 14.97 -29.62 47.05
C GLU A 392 15.20 -30.98 47.70
N ALA A 393 15.99 -31.80 47.05
CA ALA A 393 16.55 -33.00 47.66
C ALA A 393 17.78 -32.56 48.47
N ALA A 394 17.58 -32.50 49.78
CA ALA A 394 18.69 -32.57 50.73
C ALA A 394 19.16 -34.03 50.83
N GLN A 395 20.39 -34.28 50.43
CA GLN A 395 21.42 -35.05 51.13
C GLN A 395 22.72 -35.01 50.31
#